data_629faae1b540c3fc90d67691f269df37
#
_entry.id   629faae1b540c3fc90d67691f269df37
#
_cell.length_a   1.000
_cell.length_b   1.000
_cell.length_c   1.000
_cell.angle_alpha   90.00
_cell.angle_beta   90.00
_cell.angle_gamma   90.00
#
_symmetry.space_group_name_H-M   'P 1'
#
loop_
_entity.id
_entity.type
_entity.pdbx_description
1 polymer ?
#
loop_
_entity_poly.entity_id
_entity_poly.type
_entity_poly.pdbx_seq_one_letter_code
_entity_poly.pdbx_strand_id
1 'polypeptide(L)'
;AARTARRTADTYVTEGYLAGWFAPALLPIAAGYHLAHFLGYFLSLLPALSGALASPLAAAGTPQVAVLPGWFGGVQLAFVVLGHLVAVWVGHASAFDLFAGRLQPIRSQYPFILVMVAYTMASMWVVTQPYVPPPYL
;
A
#
# COMPACT_ATOMS: atom_id res chain seq x y z
N ALA A 1 -13.29 -9.91 -7.20
CA ALA A 1 -13.05 -10.51 -5.87
C ALA A 1 -14.37 -10.78 -5.12
N ALA A 2 -15.24 -9.79 -4.84
CA ALA A 2 -16.47 -9.96 -4.01
C ALA A 2 -17.44 -11.02 -4.58
N ARG A 3 -17.71 -11.02 -5.90
CA ARG A 3 -18.54 -12.03 -6.56
C ARG A 3 -17.97 -13.45 -6.40
N THR A 4 -16.67 -13.58 -6.56
CA THR A 4 -16.00 -14.88 -6.40
C THR A 4 -15.99 -15.31 -4.94
N ALA A 5 -15.73 -14.38 -4.00
CA ALA A 5 -15.79 -14.63 -2.55
C ALA A 5 -17.18 -15.13 -2.11
N ARG A 6 -18.26 -14.50 -2.62
CA ARG A 6 -19.63 -14.95 -2.38
C ARG A 6 -19.85 -16.41 -2.83
N ARG A 7 -19.36 -16.78 -4.02
CA ARG A 7 -19.50 -18.13 -4.56
C ARG A 7 -18.65 -19.16 -3.80
N THR A 8 -17.40 -18.81 -3.46
CA THR A 8 -16.49 -19.71 -2.74
C THR A 8 -16.89 -19.93 -1.29
N ALA A 9 -17.50 -18.94 -0.65
CA ALA A 9 -18.02 -19.04 0.71
C ALA A 9 -19.43 -19.63 0.80
N ASP A 10 -20.11 -19.82 -0.36
CA ASP A 10 -21.50 -20.30 -0.45
C ASP A 10 -22.44 -19.53 0.50
N THR A 11 -22.45 -18.22 0.33
CA THR A 11 -23.18 -17.31 1.23
C THR A 11 -24.28 -16.53 0.51
N TYR A 12 -25.35 -16.21 1.22
CA TYR A 12 -26.44 -15.33 0.76
C TYR A 12 -26.12 -13.84 0.89
N VAL A 13 -24.99 -13.47 1.50
CA VAL A 13 -24.56 -12.07 1.66
C VAL A 13 -24.36 -11.43 0.28
N THR A 14 -24.85 -10.20 0.11
CA THR A 14 -24.76 -9.50 -1.17
C THR A 14 -23.29 -9.12 -1.51
N GLU A 15 -22.99 -9.03 -2.81
CA GLU A 15 -21.64 -8.66 -3.28
C GLU A 15 -21.22 -7.28 -2.80
N GLY A 16 -22.16 -6.31 -2.79
CA GLY A 16 -21.90 -4.95 -2.31
C GLY A 16 -21.57 -4.90 -0.82
N TYR A 17 -22.26 -5.69 -0.01
CA TYR A 17 -21.99 -5.79 1.43
C TYR A 17 -20.61 -6.41 1.67
N LEU A 18 -20.27 -7.50 0.98
CA LEU A 18 -18.93 -8.12 1.06
C LEU A 18 -17.82 -7.14 0.66
N ALA A 19 -18.03 -6.40 -0.43
CA ALA A 19 -17.05 -5.42 -0.87
C ALA A 19 -16.84 -4.32 0.18
N GLY A 20 -17.91 -3.77 0.75
CA GLY A 20 -17.83 -2.75 1.82
C GLY A 20 -17.19 -3.29 3.10
N TRP A 21 -17.51 -4.53 3.48
CA TRP A 21 -16.99 -5.15 4.69
C TRP A 21 -15.48 -5.41 4.63
N PHE A 22 -14.96 -5.82 3.47
CA PHE A 22 -13.53 -6.07 3.28
C PHE A 22 -12.74 -4.83 2.84
N ALA A 23 -13.40 -3.72 2.46
CA ALA A 23 -12.73 -2.50 2.03
C ALA A 23 -11.73 -1.94 3.05
N PRO A 24 -11.99 -1.94 4.38
CA PRO A 24 -11.04 -1.47 5.38
C PRO A 24 -9.69 -2.22 5.37
N ALA A 25 -9.68 -3.49 4.93
CA ALA A 25 -8.44 -4.26 4.82
C ALA A 25 -7.47 -3.70 3.76
N LEU A 26 -7.94 -2.84 2.84
CA LEU A 26 -7.09 -2.18 1.84
C LEU A 26 -6.35 -0.96 2.42
N LEU A 27 -6.83 -0.37 3.52
CA LEU A 27 -6.23 0.83 4.11
C LEU A 27 -4.77 0.62 4.56
N PRO A 28 -4.39 -0.48 5.23
CA PRO A 28 -3.00 -0.73 5.58
C PRO A 28 -2.08 -0.84 4.37
N ILE A 29 -2.56 -1.43 3.26
CA ILE A 29 -1.79 -1.51 2.02
C ILE A 29 -1.55 -0.10 1.46
N ALA A 30 -2.60 0.71 1.39
CA ALA A 30 -2.51 2.08 0.91
C ALA A 30 -1.56 2.91 1.78
N ALA A 31 -1.67 2.81 3.11
CA ALA A 31 -0.78 3.50 4.05
C ALA A 31 0.68 3.05 3.89
N GLY A 32 0.94 1.74 3.84
CA GLY A 32 2.28 1.18 3.65
C GLY A 32 2.90 1.64 2.32
N TYR A 33 2.13 1.65 1.26
CA TYR A 33 2.56 2.12 -0.06
C TYR A 33 2.86 3.63 -0.07
N HIS A 34 2.02 4.46 0.56
CA HIS A 34 2.26 5.89 0.69
C HIS A 34 3.53 6.18 1.49
N LEU A 35 3.74 5.49 2.62
CA LEU A 35 4.97 5.62 3.40
C LEU A 35 6.18 5.20 2.58
N ALA A 36 6.12 4.07 1.88
CA ALA A 36 7.22 3.62 1.02
C ALA A 36 7.57 4.63 -0.06
N HIS A 37 6.57 5.27 -0.67
CA HIS A 37 6.77 6.15 -1.81
C HIS A 37 7.17 7.58 -1.41
N PHE A 38 6.45 8.16 -0.45
CA PHE A 38 6.59 9.58 -0.12
C PHE A 38 7.61 9.86 0.99
N LEU A 39 7.91 8.91 1.87
CA LEU A 39 8.88 9.11 2.94
C LEU A 39 10.27 9.45 2.39
N GLY A 40 10.68 8.80 1.31
CA GLY A 40 11.95 9.09 0.65
C GLY A 40 12.01 10.52 0.13
N TYR A 41 10.99 10.97 -0.57
CA TYR A 41 10.88 12.36 -1.04
C TYR A 41 10.89 13.35 0.13
N PHE A 42 10.09 13.09 1.14
CA PHE A 42 10.02 13.95 2.32
C PHE A 42 11.39 14.11 2.99
N LEU A 43 12.09 13.00 3.25
CA LEU A 43 13.40 13.04 3.91
C LEU A 43 14.47 13.67 3.02
N SER A 44 14.47 13.43 1.72
CA SER A 44 15.43 14.04 0.80
C SER A 44 15.22 15.55 0.66
N LEU A 45 13.99 16.03 0.74
CA LEU A 45 13.65 17.46 0.63
C LEU A 45 13.61 18.19 1.99
N LEU A 46 13.78 17.46 3.10
CA LEU A 46 13.71 18.05 4.44
C LEU A 46 14.69 19.21 4.65
N PRO A 47 15.96 19.19 4.16
CA PRO A 47 16.86 20.34 4.27
C PRO A 47 16.34 21.57 3.51
N ALA A 48 15.76 21.39 2.33
CA ALA A 48 15.16 22.48 1.56
C ALA A 48 13.94 23.06 2.28
N LEU A 49 13.09 22.21 2.85
CA LEU A 49 11.93 22.62 3.64
C LEU A 49 12.36 23.41 4.89
N SER A 50 13.35 22.91 5.63
CA SER A 50 13.86 23.60 6.84
C SER A 50 14.47 24.96 6.50
N GLY A 51 15.20 25.07 5.39
CA GLY A 51 15.74 26.34 4.90
C GLY A 51 14.64 27.34 4.53
N ALA A 52 13.62 26.89 3.80
CA ALA A 52 12.48 27.75 3.43
C ALA A 52 11.68 28.23 4.65
N LEU A 53 11.51 27.37 5.66
CA LEU A 53 10.82 27.76 6.91
C LEU A 53 11.65 28.71 7.77
N ALA A 54 12.97 28.55 7.78
CA ALA A 54 13.86 29.44 8.54
C ALA A 54 14.00 30.86 7.93
N SER A 55 13.86 30.97 6.60
CA SER A 55 14.01 32.21 5.88
C SER A 55 13.00 32.38 4.75
N PRO A 56 11.71 32.52 5.04
CA PRO A 56 10.63 32.46 4.05
C PRO A 56 10.64 33.61 3.03
N LEU A 57 11.33 34.73 3.37
CA LEU A 57 11.44 35.90 2.50
C LEU A 57 12.81 36.01 1.82
N ALA A 58 13.71 35.07 2.03
CA ALA A 58 14.99 35.04 1.34
C ALA A 58 14.80 34.69 -0.16
N ALA A 59 15.68 35.23 -1.00
CA ALA A 59 15.70 34.88 -2.41
C ALA A 59 15.87 33.37 -2.57
N ALA A 60 15.11 32.74 -3.48
CA ALA A 60 15.17 31.33 -3.74
C ALA A 60 16.58 30.93 -4.20
N GLY A 61 17.30 30.21 -3.33
CA GLY A 61 18.58 29.56 -3.66
C GLY A 61 18.34 28.16 -4.26
N THR A 62 19.40 27.50 -4.67
CA THR A 62 19.32 26.09 -5.09
C THR A 62 18.89 25.24 -3.90
N PRO A 63 17.78 24.46 -4.03
CA PRO A 63 17.30 23.64 -2.93
C PRO A 63 18.34 22.57 -2.59
N GLN A 64 18.68 22.48 -1.30
CA GLN A 64 19.54 21.40 -0.83
C GLN A 64 18.73 20.10 -0.71
N VAL A 65 19.19 19.06 -1.39
CA VAL A 65 18.57 17.74 -1.37
C VAL A 65 19.48 16.78 -0.64
N ALA A 66 18.96 16.11 0.40
CA ALA A 66 19.70 15.08 1.12
C ALA A 66 19.78 13.79 0.30
N VAL A 67 20.96 13.21 0.21
CA VAL A 67 21.15 11.89 -0.39
C VAL A 67 20.81 10.83 0.67
N LEU A 68 19.84 9.99 0.39
CA LEU A 68 19.45 8.92 1.30
C LEU A 68 20.45 7.75 1.21
N PRO A 69 20.74 7.08 2.33
CA PRO A 69 21.62 5.92 2.36
C PRO A 69 21.07 4.78 1.48
N GLY A 70 21.94 3.96 0.89
CA GLY A 70 21.51 2.85 0.02
C GLY A 70 20.62 1.80 0.68
N TRP A 71 20.68 1.64 2.01
CA TRP A 71 19.79 0.74 2.75
C TRP A 71 18.33 1.25 2.86
N PHE A 72 18.08 2.53 2.54
CA PHE A 72 16.75 3.14 2.66
C PHE A 72 15.69 2.44 1.79
N GLY A 73 16.09 1.91 0.63
CA GLY A 73 15.21 1.07 -0.20
C GLY A 73 14.65 -0.15 0.53
N GLY A 74 15.42 -0.72 1.46
CA GLY A 74 14.96 -1.79 2.35
C GLY A 74 13.85 -1.35 3.32
N VAL A 75 13.94 -0.11 3.83
CA VAL A 75 12.88 0.47 4.69
C VAL A 75 11.59 0.68 3.89
N GLN A 76 11.70 1.19 2.67
CA GLN A 76 10.53 1.35 1.79
C GLN A 76 9.85 -0.01 1.52
N LEU A 77 10.63 -1.03 1.21
CA LEU A 77 10.11 -2.39 1.03
C LEU A 77 9.46 -2.93 2.30
N ALA A 78 10.04 -2.68 3.48
CA ALA A 78 9.48 -3.09 4.76
C ALA A 78 8.09 -2.47 5.01
N PHE A 79 7.86 -1.20 4.68
CA PHE A 79 6.54 -0.56 4.78
C PHE A 79 5.50 -1.22 3.86
N VAL A 80 5.89 -1.57 2.63
CA VAL A 80 5.00 -2.30 1.71
C VAL A 80 4.62 -3.65 2.29
N VAL A 81 5.60 -4.43 2.76
CA VAL A 81 5.36 -5.77 3.33
C VAL A 81 4.51 -5.69 4.59
N LEU A 82 4.83 -4.78 5.51
CA LEU A 82 4.05 -4.57 6.74
C LEU A 82 2.60 -4.18 6.44
N GLY A 83 2.37 -3.28 5.46
CA GLY A 83 1.03 -2.91 5.01
C GLY A 83 0.23 -4.13 4.54
N HIS A 84 0.87 -5.04 3.79
CA HIS A 84 0.23 -6.29 3.34
C HIS A 84 -0.05 -7.26 4.48
N LEU A 85 0.89 -7.44 5.41
CA LEU A 85 0.69 -8.31 6.58
C LEU A 85 -0.49 -7.84 7.44
N VAL A 86 -0.56 -6.53 7.71
CA VAL A 86 -1.67 -5.93 8.46
C VAL A 86 -2.98 -6.07 7.69
N ALA A 87 -2.98 -5.89 6.37
CA ALA A 87 -4.16 -6.08 5.54
C ALA A 87 -4.70 -7.51 5.58
N VAL A 88 -3.81 -8.50 5.50
CA VAL A 88 -4.20 -9.92 5.63
C VAL A 88 -4.79 -10.18 7.01
N TRP A 89 -4.18 -9.66 8.06
CA TRP A 89 -4.69 -9.81 9.43
C TRP A 89 -6.07 -9.17 9.62
N VAL A 90 -6.26 -7.92 9.18
CA VAL A 90 -7.56 -7.22 9.22
C VAL A 90 -8.61 -7.96 8.39
N GLY A 91 -8.26 -8.38 7.18
CA GLY A 91 -9.16 -9.14 6.31
C GLY A 91 -9.55 -10.49 6.92
N HIS A 92 -8.61 -11.17 7.59
CA HIS A 92 -8.86 -12.42 8.29
C HIS A 92 -9.82 -12.21 9.47
N ALA A 93 -9.56 -11.24 10.33
CA ALA A 93 -10.43 -10.89 11.45
C ALA A 93 -11.85 -10.55 10.96
N SER A 94 -11.96 -9.66 9.96
CA SER A 94 -13.25 -9.28 9.37
C SER A 94 -14.03 -10.47 8.78
N ALA A 95 -13.35 -11.46 8.24
CA ALA A 95 -14.00 -12.65 7.71
C ALA A 95 -14.60 -13.51 8.82
N PHE A 96 -13.91 -13.67 9.95
CA PHE A 96 -14.43 -14.43 11.08
C PHE A 96 -15.55 -13.70 11.82
N ASP A 97 -15.57 -12.38 11.80
CA ASP A 97 -16.68 -11.59 12.36
C ASP A 97 -17.95 -11.69 11.49
N LEU A 98 -17.78 -11.87 10.17
CA LEU A 98 -18.89 -11.93 9.23
C LEU A 98 -19.54 -13.32 9.13
N PHE A 99 -18.74 -14.38 9.19
CA PHE A 99 -19.20 -15.74 8.93
C PHE A 99 -19.16 -16.60 10.19
N ALA A 100 -20.27 -17.24 10.53
CA ALA A 100 -20.38 -18.07 11.73
C ALA A 100 -19.67 -19.43 11.64
N GLY A 101 -19.33 -19.91 10.43
CA GLY A 101 -18.66 -21.18 10.21
C GLY A 101 -17.15 -21.09 10.25
N ARG A 102 -16.44 -22.24 10.34
CA ARG A 102 -14.96 -22.25 10.29
C ARG A 102 -14.40 -22.18 8.88
N LEU A 103 -15.07 -22.78 7.89
CA LEU A 103 -14.58 -22.87 6.52
C LEU A 103 -15.01 -21.70 5.64
N GLN A 104 -16.17 -21.12 5.89
CA GLN A 104 -16.67 -19.97 5.12
C GLN A 104 -15.74 -18.74 5.20
N PRO A 105 -15.28 -18.32 6.40
CA PRO A 105 -14.33 -17.21 6.51
C PRO A 105 -13.07 -17.46 5.67
N ILE A 106 -12.50 -18.65 5.75
CA ILE A 106 -11.26 -18.99 5.04
C ILE A 106 -11.47 -18.96 3.53
N ARG A 107 -12.55 -19.60 3.03
CA ARG A 107 -12.86 -19.65 1.59
C ARG A 107 -13.19 -18.28 1.00
N SER A 108 -13.82 -17.38 1.78
CA SER A 108 -14.16 -16.03 1.33
C SER A 108 -12.92 -15.18 1.05
N GLN A 109 -11.80 -15.46 1.69
CA GLN A 109 -10.56 -14.69 1.58
C GLN A 109 -9.72 -15.04 0.36
N TYR A 110 -9.78 -16.27 -0.18
CA TYR A 110 -8.94 -16.70 -1.29
C TYR A 110 -8.96 -15.76 -2.50
N PRO A 111 -10.10 -15.27 -2.99
CA PRO A 111 -10.12 -14.35 -4.12
C PRO A 111 -9.47 -13.00 -3.82
N PHE A 112 -9.57 -12.52 -2.57
CA PHE A 112 -8.94 -11.26 -2.16
C PHE A 112 -7.43 -11.42 -2.04
N ILE A 113 -6.95 -12.52 -1.45
CA ILE A 113 -5.52 -12.83 -1.34
C ILE A 113 -4.90 -12.96 -2.73
N LEU A 114 -5.55 -13.68 -3.65
CA LEU A 114 -5.06 -13.85 -5.01
C LEU A 114 -4.92 -12.52 -5.74
N VAL A 115 -5.92 -11.65 -5.65
CA VAL A 115 -5.89 -10.30 -6.23
C VAL A 115 -4.79 -9.47 -5.59
N MET A 116 -4.65 -9.52 -4.27
CA MET A 116 -3.61 -8.81 -3.55
C MET A 116 -2.21 -9.24 -3.98
N VAL A 117 -1.96 -10.55 -4.07
CA VAL A 117 -0.67 -11.09 -4.55
C VAL A 117 -0.38 -10.64 -5.98
N ALA A 118 -1.38 -10.72 -6.88
CA ALA A 118 -1.23 -10.30 -8.26
C ALA A 118 -0.89 -8.80 -8.37
N TYR A 119 -1.55 -7.93 -7.59
CA TYR A 119 -1.24 -6.50 -7.55
C TYR A 119 0.15 -6.24 -6.96
N THR A 120 0.55 -6.96 -5.91
CA THR A 120 1.90 -6.83 -5.34
C THR A 120 2.95 -7.20 -6.35
N MET A 121 2.79 -8.32 -7.07
CA MET A 121 3.73 -8.73 -8.12
C MET A 121 3.79 -7.71 -9.26
N ALA A 122 2.65 -7.20 -9.71
CA ALA A 122 2.60 -6.16 -10.75
C ALA A 122 3.29 -4.87 -10.29
N SER A 123 3.05 -4.42 -9.05
CA SER A 123 3.69 -3.23 -8.48
C SER A 123 5.20 -3.40 -8.35
N MET A 124 5.66 -4.55 -7.88
CA MET A 124 7.10 -4.86 -7.80
C MET A 124 7.74 -4.88 -9.18
N TRP A 125 7.07 -5.49 -10.16
CA TRP A 125 7.57 -5.49 -11.54
C TRP A 125 7.67 -4.07 -12.10
N VAL A 126 6.69 -3.20 -11.89
CA VAL A 126 6.73 -1.79 -12.32
C VAL A 126 7.90 -1.03 -11.68
N VAL A 127 8.13 -1.23 -10.38
CA VAL A 127 9.22 -0.56 -9.64
C VAL A 127 10.59 -1.02 -10.12
N THR A 128 10.72 -2.25 -10.62
CA THR A 128 12.00 -2.78 -11.17
C THR A 128 12.29 -2.37 -12.60
N GLN A 129 11.32 -1.70 -13.30
CA GLN A 129 11.57 -1.22 -14.65
C GLN A 129 12.61 -0.08 -14.64
N PRO A 130 13.54 -0.05 -15.62
CA PRO A 130 14.50 1.04 -15.72
C PRO A 130 13.76 2.37 -15.95
N TYR A 131 14.14 3.38 -15.17
CA TYR A 131 13.63 4.73 -15.36
C TYR A 131 14.10 5.29 -16.71
N VAL A 132 13.16 5.57 -17.58
CA VAL A 132 13.42 6.29 -18.82
C VAL A 132 13.12 7.76 -18.57
N PRO A 133 14.14 8.65 -18.56
CA PRO A 133 13.87 10.08 -18.38
C PRO A 133 12.97 10.59 -19.50
N PRO A 134 12.02 11.47 -19.23
CA PRO A 134 11.16 12.05 -20.24
C PRO A 134 12.01 12.84 -21.26
N PRO A 135 11.66 12.80 -22.56
CA PRO A 135 12.45 13.37 -23.63
C PRO A 135 12.56 14.91 -23.62
N TYR A 136 11.98 15.56 -22.59
CA TYR A 136 11.93 17.03 -22.45
C TYR A 136 12.78 17.57 -21.28
N LEU A 137 13.63 16.74 -20.65
CA LEU A 137 14.56 17.17 -19.60
C LEU A 137 16.00 17.06 -20.08
#